data_a24c0f5f80475f1e199df9e633c53dbc
#
_entry.id   a24c0f5f80475f1e199df9e633c53dbc
#
_cell.length_a   1.000
_cell.length_b   1.000
_cell.length_c   1.000
_cell.angle_alpha   90.00
_cell.angle_beta   90.00
_cell.angle_gamma   90.00
#
_symmetry.space_group_name_H-M   'P 1'
#
loop_
_entity.id
_entity.type
_entity.pdbx_description
1 polymer ?
#
loop_
_entity_poly.entity_id
_entity_poly.type
_entity_poly.pdbx_seq_one_letter_code
_entity_poly.pdbx_strand_id
1 'polypeptide(L)'
;MTRGEMNWKIVRSIIPIVVMIFFVYYTKNLKTDYTKLNPILKASAHDVLWRFQMNEGEELLYNVIQIDGNVTKVDSSDFTLHYKIICTPEKISDFLFTEGKKINIKGRCIRYDPITENLLLDHVIEVKN
;
A
#
# COMPACT_ATOMS: atom_id res chain seq x y z
N MET A 1 6.81 18.71 53.97
CA MET A 1 6.57 17.73 52.89
C MET A 1 7.38 16.46 53.11
N THR A 2 6.72 15.34 53.22
CA THR A 2 7.40 14.05 53.33
C THR A 2 7.94 13.64 51.94
N ARG A 3 9.02 12.85 51.92
CA ARG A 3 9.59 12.31 50.67
C ARG A 3 8.58 11.58 49.81
N GLY A 4 7.61 10.89 50.41
CA GLY A 4 6.58 10.17 49.67
C GLY A 4 5.62 11.05 48.89
N GLU A 5 5.27 12.21 49.44
CA GLU A 5 4.39 13.17 48.75
C GLU A 5 5.07 13.82 47.54
N MET A 6 6.34 14.15 47.67
CA MET A 6 7.10 14.77 46.61
C MET A 6 7.33 13.79 45.46
N ASN A 7 7.68 12.55 45.76
CA ASN A 7 7.85 11.51 44.75
C ASN A 7 6.54 11.20 44.00
N TRP A 8 5.42 11.20 44.72
CA TRP A 8 4.10 10.96 44.14
C TRP A 8 3.72 12.05 43.12
N LYS A 9 3.97 13.31 43.46
CA LYS A 9 3.73 14.44 42.53
C LYS A 9 4.59 14.37 41.30
N ILE A 10 5.86 14.00 41.43
CA ILE A 10 6.79 13.81 40.29
C ILE A 10 6.31 12.65 39.41
N VAL A 11 5.98 11.51 40.03
CA VAL A 11 5.49 10.33 39.31
C VAL A 11 4.19 10.66 38.56
N ARG A 12 3.28 11.38 39.22
CA ARG A 12 2.01 11.78 38.60
C ARG A 12 2.18 12.71 37.42
N SER A 13 3.23 13.58 37.39
CA SER A 13 3.51 14.45 36.25
C SER A 13 4.29 13.75 35.16
N ILE A 14 5.03 12.69 35.48
CA ILE A 14 5.84 11.94 34.50
C ILE A 14 4.98 10.91 33.72
N ILE A 15 3.99 10.29 34.37
CA ILE A 15 3.14 9.25 33.76
C ILE A 15 2.51 9.70 32.43
N PRO A 16 1.85 10.86 32.31
CA PRO A 16 1.28 11.27 31.02
C PRO A 16 2.32 11.52 29.94
N ILE A 17 3.51 11.99 30.32
CA ILE A 17 4.61 12.20 29.37
C ILE A 17 5.13 10.87 28.82
N VAL A 18 5.33 9.88 29.69
CA VAL A 18 5.78 8.53 29.34
C VAL A 18 4.75 7.85 28.44
N VAL A 19 3.47 7.95 28.78
CA VAL A 19 2.37 7.38 27.96
C VAL A 19 2.35 8.01 26.59
N MET A 20 2.53 9.33 26.49
CA MET A 20 2.56 10.05 25.20
C MET A 20 3.74 9.61 24.33
N ILE A 21 4.94 9.50 24.90
CA ILE A 21 6.13 9.04 24.20
C ILE A 21 5.93 7.59 23.73
N PHE A 22 5.38 6.74 24.57
CA PHE A 22 5.11 5.34 24.25
C PHE A 22 4.07 5.23 23.14
N PHE A 23 3.05 6.05 23.15
CA PHE A 23 2.01 6.10 22.13
C PHE A 23 2.59 6.52 20.78
N VAL A 24 3.41 7.58 20.74
CA VAL A 24 4.08 8.03 19.51
C VAL A 24 5.03 6.96 18.98
N TYR A 25 5.79 6.32 19.84
CA TYR A 25 6.70 5.23 19.45
C TYR A 25 5.92 4.05 18.87
N TYR A 26 4.83 3.67 19.51
CA TYR A 26 3.98 2.56 19.08
C TYR A 26 3.33 2.85 17.73
N THR A 27 2.81 4.05 17.50
CA THR A 27 2.20 4.44 16.23
C THR A 27 3.20 4.48 15.08
N LYS A 28 4.44 4.88 15.34
CA LYS A 28 5.51 4.85 14.32
C LYS A 28 5.85 3.42 13.91
N ASN A 29 5.88 2.50 14.87
CA ASN A 29 6.17 1.09 14.58
C ASN A 29 5.01 0.35 13.92
N LEU A 30 3.80 0.90 13.97
CA LEU A 30 2.63 0.33 13.30
C LEU A 30 2.55 0.69 11.83
N LYS A 31 3.45 1.51 11.32
CA LYS A 31 3.47 1.85 9.91
C LYS A 31 3.74 0.60 9.08
N THR A 32 2.72 0.16 8.36
CA THR A 32 2.79 -1.05 7.54
C THR A 32 3.63 -0.81 6.30
N ASP A 33 4.59 -1.69 6.05
CA ASP A 33 5.34 -1.71 4.81
C ASP A 33 4.65 -2.66 3.83
N TYR A 34 3.89 -2.09 2.92
CA TYR A 34 3.11 -2.87 1.94
C TYR A 34 4.00 -3.62 0.96
N THR A 35 5.24 -3.17 0.76
CA THR A 35 6.16 -3.83 -0.17
C THR A 35 6.64 -5.19 0.36
N LYS A 36 6.61 -5.39 1.68
CA LYS A 36 7.04 -6.63 2.34
C LYS A 36 5.89 -7.59 2.61
N LEU A 37 4.64 -7.16 2.43
CA LEU A 37 3.50 -8.03 2.66
C LEU A 37 3.36 -9.07 1.56
N ASN A 38 2.96 -10.27 1.93
CA ASN A 38 2.62 -11.30 0.97
C ASN A 38 1.30 -10.94 0.27
N PRO A 39 1.21 -11.09 -1.06
CA PRO A 39 -0.03 -10.82 -1.76
C PRO A 39 -1.11 -11.84 -1.39
N ILE A 40 -2.35 -11.38 -1.25
CA ILE A 40 -3.49 -12.26 -0.99
C ILE A 40 -4.00 -12.93 -2.27
N LEU A 41 -3.63 -12.39 -3.43
CA LEU A 41 -4.03 -12.90 -4.73
C LEU A 41 -2.89 -12.69 -5.72
N LYS A 42 -2.64 -13.70 -6.56
CA LYS A 42 -1.75 -13.61 -7.72
C LYS A 42 -2.59 -13.92 -8.95
N ALA A 43 -2.76 -12.95 -9.84
CA ALA A 43 -3.60 -13.11 -11.02
C ALA A 43 -3.09 -12.23 -12.17
N SER A 44 -3.61 -12.48 -13.38
CA SER A 44 -3.35 -11.59 -14.51
C SER A 44 -4.15 -10.29 -14.37
N ALA A 45 -3.72 -9.25 -15.08
CA ALA A 45 -4.43 -7.97 -15.11
C ALA A 45 -5.89 -8.15 -15.56
N HIS A 46 -6.11 -8.99 -16.57
CA HIS A 46 -7.45 -9.28 -17.08
C HIS A 46 -8.35 -9.90 -15.99
N ASP A 47 -7.84 -10.89 -15.27
CA ASP A 47 -8.61 -11.59 -14.23
C ASP A 47 -8.97 -10.68 -13.07
N VAL A 48 -8.05 -9.82 -12.65
CA VAL A 48 -8.30 -8.86 -11.56
C VAL A 48 -9.38 -7.86 -11.98
N LEU A 49 -9.30 -7.30 -13.18
CA LEU A 49 -10.30 -6.37 -13.69
C LEU A 49 -11.66 -7.02 -13.81
N TRP A 50 -11.70 -8.27 -14.26
CA TRP A 50 -12.94 -9.02 -14.39
C TRP A 50 -13.64 -9.20 -13.03
N ARG A 51 -12.87 -9.49 -11.98
CA ARG A 51 -13.44 -9.60 -10.62
C ARG A 51 -14.10 -8.31 -10.18
N PHE A 52 -13.48 -7.15 -10.43
CA PHE A 52 -14.07 -5.86 -10.09
C PHE A 52 -15.30 -5.55 -10.93
N GLN A 53 -15.30 -5.91 -12.20
CA GLN A 53 -16.44 -5.71 -13.09
C GLN A 53 -17.66 -6.55 -12.66
N MET A 54 -17.40 -7.71 -12.07
CA MET A 54 -18.46 -8.61 -11.57
C MET A 54 -18.82 -8.34 -10.10
N ASN A 55 -18.35 -7.23 -9.52
CA ASN A 55 -18.57 -6.86 -8.11
C ASN A 55 -18.00 -7.86 -7.11
N GLU A 56 -16.98 -8.62 -7.48
CA GLU A 56 -16.33 -9.62 -6.65
C GLU A 56 -14.95 -9.14 -6.14
N GLY A 57 -14.59 -7.88 -6.41
CA GLY A 57 -13.27 -7.34 -6.08
C GLY A 57 -13.17 -6.62 -4.74
N GLU A 58 -14.27 -6.44 -3.99
CA GLU A 58 -14.25 -5.68 -2.74
C GLU A 58 -13.26 -6.23 -1.70
N GLU A 59 -13.09 -7.55 -1.68
CA GLU A 59 -12.14 -8.21 -0.78
C GLU A 59 -10.70 -7.83 -1.07
N LEU A 60 -10.41 -7.37 -2.29
CA LEU A 60 -9.08 -6.98 -2.71
C LEU A 60 -8.74 -5.54 -2.33
N LEU A 61 -9.74 -4.70 -2.04
CA LEU A 61 -9.52 -3.31 -1.67
C LEU A 61 -8.72 -3.22 -0.38
N TYR A 62 -7.73 -2.32 -0.37
CA TYR A 62 -6.80 -2.09 0.74
C TYR A 62 -5.87 -3.28 1.04
N ASN A 63 -5.88 -4.29 0.21
CA ASN A 63 -4.99 -5.45 0.32
C ASN A 63 -3.94 -5.45 -0.78
N VAL A 64 -2.83 -6.14 -0.51
CA VAL A 64 -1.74 -6.30 -1.47
C VAL A 64 -2.06 -7.45 -2.41
N ILE A 65 -1.95 -7.19 -3.70
CA ILE A 65 -2.12 -8.22 -4.74
C ILE A 65 -0.93 -8.20 -5.68
N GLN A 66 -0.72 -9.32 -6.35
CA GLN A 66 0.31 -9.47 -7.37
C GLN A 66 -0.36 -9.62 -8.74
N ILE A 67 0.03 -8.79 -9.69
CA ILE A 67 -0.58 -8.74 -11.01
C ILE A 67 0.51 -8.84 -12.08
N ASP A 68 0.27 -9.65 -13.10
CA ASP A 68 1.08 -9.67 -14.30
C ASP A 68 0.28 -9.10 -15.49
N GLY A 69 0.94 -8.33 -16.31
CA GLY A 69 0.30 -7.71 -17.47
C GLY A 69 1.27 -6.89 -18.29
N ASN A 70 0.76 -6.36 -19.39
CA ASN A 70 1.55 -5.53 -20.30
C ASN A 70 1.42 -4.05 -19.94
N VAL A 71 2.54 -3.34 -19.94
CA VAL A 71 2.55 -1.89 -19.76
C VAL A 71 1.98 -1.25 -21.03
N THR A 72 0.89 -0.51 -20.86
CA THR A 72 0.20 0.14 -21.99
C THR A 72 0.43 1.64 -22.04
N LYS A 73 0.84 2.25 -20.92
CA LYS A 73 1.15 3.68 -20.85
C LYS A 73 2.16 3.93 -19.74
N VAL A 74 3.10 4.84 -19.96
CA VAL A 74 4.09 5.26 -18.96
C VAL A 74 4.00 6.77 -18.80
N ASP A 75 3.73 7.23 -17.59
CA ASP A 75 3.73 8.65 -17.21
C ASP A 75 4.92 8.95 -16.30
N SER A 76 5.12 10.22 -15.95
CA SER A 76 6.24 10.64 -15.10
C SER A 76 6.16 10.12 -13.66
N SER A 77 4.96 9.86 -13.15
CA SER A 77 4.73 9.46 -11.77
C SER A 77 4.05 8.10 -11.61
N ASP A 78 3.49 7.57 -12.68
CA ASP A 78 2.79 6.29 -12.65
C ASP A 78 2.88 5.58 -14.02
N PHE A 79 2.40 4.36 -14.06
CA PHE A 79 2.28 3.60 -15.31
C PHE A 79 0.96 2.82 -15.31
N THR A 80 0.50 2.44 -16.48
CA THR A 80 -0.78 1.75 -16.66
C THR A 80 -0.55 0.36 -17.25
N LEU A 81 -1.18 -0.64 -16.63
CA LEU A 81 -1.22 -2.01 -17.13
C LEU A 81 -2.58 -2.29 -17.76
N HIS A 82 -2.57 -3.00 -18.87
CA HIS A 82 -3.79 -3.52 -19.51
C HIS A 82 -4.85 -2.43 -19.73
N TYR A 83 -4.41 -1.20 -20.05
CA TYR A 83 -5.23 -0.01 -20.33
C TYR A 83 -6.10 0.49 -19.16
N LYS A 84 -6.21 -0.25 -18.06
CA LYS A 84 -7.16 0.05 -16.98
C LYS A 84 -6.56 0.09 -15.58
N ILE A 85 -5.40 -0.50 -15.38
CA ILE A 85 -4.78 -0.59 -14.05
C ILE A 85 -3.69 0.48 -13.92
N ILE A 86 -3.98 1.53 -13.16
CA ILE A 86 -3.05 2.63 -12.92
C ILE A 86 -2.22 2.29 -11.69
N CYS A 87 -0.90 2.20 -11.87
CA CYS A 87 0.03 1.78 -10.82
C CYS A 87 0.92 2.95 -10.41
N THR A 88 0.90 3.30 -9.12
CA THR A 88 1.79 4.31 -8.55
C THR A 88 2.94 3.61 -7.85
N PRO A 89 4.18 3.72 -8.36
CA PRO A 89 5.31 3.01 -7.77
C PRO A 89 5.71 3.58 -6.42
N GLU A 90 6.28 2.72 -5.59
CA GLU A 90 6.85 3.13 -4.30
C GLU A 90 8.01 4.10 -4.51
N LYS A 91 8.87 3.83 -5.50
CA LYS A 91 9.97 4.71 -5.91
C LYS A 91 9.98 4.84 -7.42
N ILE A 92 9.84 6.05 -7.92
CA ILE A 92 9.81 6.35 -9.36
C ILE A 92 11.09 5.90 -10.05
N SER A 93 12.24 6.05 -9.39
CA SER A 93 13.56 5.71 -9.96
C SER A 93 13.75 4.21 -10.24
N ASP A 94 12.94 3.35 -9.63
CA ASP A 94 13.05 1.90 -9.79
C ASP A 94 12.28 1.38 -11.01
N PHE A 95 11.51 2.24 -11.70
CA PHE A 95 10.62 1.84 -12.77
C PHE A 95 11.01 2.51 -14.11
N LEU A 96 11.87 1.82 -14.83
CA LEU A 96 12.25 2.19 -16.21
C LEU A 96 11.59 1.22 -17.16
N PHE A 97 10.27 1.34 -17.33
CA PHE A 97 9.52 0.48 -18.23
C PHE A 97 9.28 1.16 -19.57
N THR A 98 9.26 0.35 -20.61
CA THR A 98 8.80 0.77 -21.94
C THR A 98 7.39 0.24 -22.17
N GLU A 99 6.59 0.97 -22.94
CA GLU A 99 5.27 0.50 -23.37
C GLU A 99 5.40 -0.83 -24.12
N GLY A 100 4.46 -1.73 -23.84
CA GLY A 100 4.44 -3.06 -24.46
C GLY A 100 5.21 -4.14 -23.71
N LYS A 101 5.97 -3.78 -22.68
CA LYS A 101 6.70 -4.76 -21.88
C LYS A 101 5.76 -5.51 -20.92
N LYS A 102 5.91 -6.82 -20.85
CA LYS A 102 5.19 -7.64 -19.87
C LYS A 102 5.95 -7.64 -18.56
N ILE A 103 5.27 -7.27 -17.46
CA ILE A 103 5.87 -7.21 -16.14
C ILE A 103 4.97 -7.88 -15.11
N ASN A 104 5.56 -8.21 -13.97
CA ASN A 104 4.87 -8.73 -12.80
C ASN A 104 5.09 -7.75 -11.67
N ILE A 105 4.02 -7.27 -11.07
CA ILE A 105 4.06 -6.26 -10.01
C ILE A 105 3.28 -6.71 -8.80
N LYS A 106 3.61 -6.11 -7.65
CA LYS A 106 2.88 -6.25 -6.41
C LYS A 106 2.53 -4.85 -5.90
N GLY A 107 1.29 -4.64 -5.50
CA GLY A 107 0.83 -3.36 -4.99
C GLY A 107 -0.45 -3.48 -4.21
N ARG A 108 -0.80 -2.40 -3.52
CA ARG A 108 -2.04 -2.33 -2.73
C ARG A 108 -3.17 -1.75 -3.58
N CYS A 109 -4.30 -2.45 -3.63
CA CYS A 109 -5.51 -1.93 -4.26
C CYS A 109 -6.11 -0.83 -3.40
N ILE A 110 -6.28 0.37 -3.94
CA ILE A 110 -6.84 1.49 -3.19
C ILE A 110 -8.23 1.90 -3.67
N ARG A 111 -8.52 1.71 -4.95
CA ARG A 111 -9.80 2.16 -5.51
C ARG A 111 -10.08 1.49 -6.85
N TYR A 112 -11.35 1.21 -7.09
CA TYR A 112 -11.85 0.83 -8.41
C TYR A 112 -12.97 1.80 -8.80
N ASP A 113 -12.86 2.42 -9.98
CA ASP A 113 -13.88 3.32 -10.52
C ASP A 113 -14.77 2.54 -11.48
N PRO A 114 -16.05 2.30 -11.13
CA PRO A 114 -16.95 1.51 -11.99
C PRO A 114 -17.36 2.25 -13.28
N ILE A 115 -17.22 3.57 -13.32
CA ILE A 115 -17.59 4.35 -14.51
C ILE A 115 -16.52 4.24 -15.59
N THR A 116 -15.25 4.47 -15.22
CA THR A 116 -14.11 4.37 -16.14
C THR A 116 -13.53 2.97 -16.20
N GLU A 117 -13.91 2.09 -15.26
CA GLU A 117 -13.36 0.76 -15.07
C GLU A 117 -11.86 0.75 -14.75
N ASN A 118 -11.35 1.84 -14.18
CA ASN A 118 -9.95 1.96 -13.79
C ASN A 118 -9.73 1.44 -12.38
N LEU A 119 -8.70 0.62 -12.23
CA LEU A 119 -8.23 0.13 -10.93
C LEU A 119 -6.97 0.91 -10.56
N LEU A 120 -6.94 1.43 -9.32
CA LEU A 120 -5.80 2.19 -8.80
C LEU A 120 -5.03 1.36 -7.79
N LEU A 121 -3.71 1.28 -7.97
CA LEU A 121 -2.79 0.62 -7.04
C LEU A 121 -1.75 1.61 -6.56
N ASP A 122 -1.37 1.52 -5.28
CA ASP A 122 -0.25 2.27 -4.72
C ASP A 122 0.80 1.32 -4.13
N HIS A 123 1.91 1.87 -3.65
CA HIS A 123 3.03 1.10 -3.11
C HIS A 123 3.47 -0.05 -4.04
N VAL A 124 3.47 0.24 -5.35
CA VAL A 124 3.75 -0.77 -6.37
C VAL A 124 5.24 -1.02 -6.48
N ILE A 125 5.62 -2.28 -6.49
CA ILE A 125 6.99 -2.73 -6.75
C ILE A 125 6.98 -3.81 -7.83
N GLU A 126 8.06 -3.90 -8.59
CA GLU A 126 8.24 -4.99 -9.55
C GLU A 126 8.64 -6.27 -8.81
N VAL A 127 7.99 -7.37 -9.17
CA VAL A 127 8.35 -8.68 -8.66
C VAL A 127 9.26 -9.36 -9.69
N LYS A 128 10.49 -9.60 -9.30
CA LYS A 128 11.47 -10.31 -10.14
C LYS A 128 11.44 -11.79 -9.79
N ASN A 129 11.23 -12.60 -10.80
CA ASN A 129 11.29 -14.05 -10.66
C ASN A 129 12.73 -14.54 -10.84
#